data_a485e1f452cd0385cbbf1ad336736a53
#
_entry.id   a485e1f452cd0385cbbf1ad336736a53
#
_cell.length_a   1.000
_cell.length_b   1.000
_cell.length_c   1.000
_cell.angle_alpha   90.00
_cell.angle_beta   90.00
_cell.angle_gamma   90.00
#
_symmetry.space_group_name_H-M   'P 1'
#
loop_
_entity.id
_entity.type
_entity.pdbx_description
1 polymer ?
#
loop_
_entity_poly.entity_id
_entity_poly.type
_entity_poly.pdbx_seq_one_letter_code
_entity_poly.pdbx_strand_id
1 'polypeptide(L)'
;MKRAASIIGIVAVIIVLFAAIIASMNVKPSNSEKIWDEAMIIGNPEAKNYFVVYSDLVCPYCIAFENAIVEHEEEFKQYLEDNDVLFEVRVSDFLYEYGETNPINSKYSAVATYCARNEGKFWDYYNLAITTVWNDYFKASGKSALSAMSKIDKKYWIGIGKKVGLGNDFVSCVENDEPLEEVQQNAKKTAKLVTGLPAFKLNSYSPPGFSLEGTWEDVKAYFDYGLKS
;
A
#
# COMPACT_ATOMS: atom_id res chain seq x y z
N MET A 1 20.12 -61.37 14.05
CA MET A 1 20.74 -60.08 13.62
C MET A 1 19.94 -59.35 12.53
N LYS A 2 19.34 -60.01 11.51
CA LYS A 2 18.59 -59.32 10.44
C LYS A 2 17.30 -58.56 10.88
N ARG A 3 16.58 -59.02 11.95
CA ARG A 3 15.36 -58.37 12.45
C ARG A 3 15.64 -57.05 13.22
N ALA A 4 16.76 -56.95 13.93
CA ALA A 4 17.16 -55.74 14.66
C ALA A 4 17.56 -54.62 13.71
N ALA A 5 18.28 -54.91 12.62
CA ALA A 5 18.64 -53.91 11.62
C ALA A 5 17.41 -53.32 10.88
N SER A 6 16.36 -54.12 10.65
CA SER A 6 15.12 -53.67 10.02
C SER A 6 14.32 -52.72 10.91
N ILE A 7 14.28 -52.97 12.24
CA ILE A 7 13.58 -52.14 13.20
C ILE A 7 14.28 -50.76 13.36
N ILE A 8 15.62 -50.78 13.42
CA ILE A 8 16.41 -49.52 13.50
C ILE A 8 16.18 -48.65 12.25
N GLY A 9 16.13 -49.25 11.05
CA GLY A 9 15.84 -48.52 9.82
C GLY A 9 14.45 -47.88 9.80
N ILE A 10 13.44 -48.59 10.27
CA ILE A 10 12.06 -48.06 10.34
C ILE A 10 11.95 -46.92 11.34
N VAL A 11 12.56 -47.01 12.52
CA VAL A 11 12.57 -45.97 13.53
C VAL A 11 13.29 -44.71 13.02
N ALA A 12 14.42 -44.87 12.33
CA ALA A 12 15.14 -43.73 11.74
C ALA A 12 14.29 -43.00 10.68
N VAL A 13 13.57 -43.70 9.80
CA VAL A 13 12.67 -43.11 8.80
C VAL A 13 11.51 -42.37 9.48
N ILE A 14 10.92 -42.92 10.54
CA ILE A 14 9.85 -42.27 11.26
C ILE A 14 10.33 -40.96 11.93
N ILE A 15 11.52 -40.97 12.54
CA ILE A 15 12.11 -39.77 13.15
C ILE A 15 12.36 -38.67 12.11
N VAL A 16 12.90 -39.04 10.92
CA VAL A 16 13.13 -38.08 9.83
C VAL A 16 11.80 -37.52 9.31
N LEU A 17 10.76 -38.35 9.17
CA LEU A 17 9.42 -37.88 8.76
C LEU A 17 8.81 -36.98 9.81
N PHE A 18 8.93 -37.30 11.10
CA PHE A 18 8.44 -36.41 12.18
C PHE A 18 9.20 -35.08 12.23
N ALA A 19 10.52 -35.09 12.06
CA ALA A 19 11.32 -33.87 12.00
C ALA A 19 10.93 -32.99 10.79
N ALA A 20 10.67 -33.59 9.63
CA ALA A 20 10.20 -32.88 8.45
C ALA A 20 8.78 -32.28 8.64
N ILE A 21 7.87 -33.02 9.31
CA ILE A 21 6.52 -32.52 9.64
C ILE A 21 6.62 -31.36 10.63
N ILE A 22 7.44 -31.47 11.69
CA ILE A 22 7.63 -30.38 12.66
C ILE A 22 8.27 -29.15 12.00
N ALA A 23 9.22 -29.34 11.09
CA ALA A 23 9.82 -28.24 10.33
C ALA A 23 8.79 -27.56 9.41
N SER A 24 7.90 -28.32 8.76
CA SER A 24 6.82 -27.75 7.94
C SER A 24 5.73 -27.08 8.76
N MET A 25 5.49 -27.49 10.02
CA MET A 25 4.53 -26.85 10.94
C MET A 25 5.07 -25.54 11.54
N ASN A 26 6.38 -25.29 11.49
CA ASN A 26 7.01 -24.05 11.96
C ASN A 26 7.28 -23.04 10.84
N VAL A 27 6.83 -23.29 9.61
CA VAL A 27 6.84 -22.26 8.55
C VAL A 27 5.79 -21.24 8.96
N LYS A 28 6.24 -20.06 9.43
CA LYS A 28 5.35 -18.91 9.62
C LYS A 28 4.70 -18.63 8.26
N PRO A 29 3.38 -18.38 8.23
CA PRO A 29 2.76 -18.00 6.98
C PRO A 29 3.42 -16.71 6.48
N SER A 30 4.03 -16.79 5.31
CA SER A 30 4.55 -15.60 4.61
C SER A 30 3.42 -14.62 4.34
N ASN A 31 3.69 -13.32 4.44
CA ASN A 31 2.72 -12.30 4.04
C ASN A 31 2.51 -12.26 2.52
N SER A 32 3.36 -12.96 1.75
CA SER A 32 3.30 -13.00 0.28
C SER A 32 1.91 -13.33 -0.27
N GLU A 33 1.14 -14.21 0.39
CA GLU A 33 -0.24 -14.52 -0.01
C GLU A 33 -1.24 -13.39 0.28
N LYS A 34 -0.86 -12.41 1.11
CA LYS A 34 -1.70 -11.27 1.51
C LYS A 34 -1.38 -10.02 0.70
N ILE A 35 -0.13 -9.89 0.22
CA ILE A 35 0.34 -8.76 -0.57
C ILE A 35 -0.43 -8.71 -1.88
N TRP A 36 -0.95 -7.52 -2.24
CA TRP A 36 -1.62 -7.34 -3.52
C TRP A 36 -0.67 -6.98 -4.65
N ASP A 37 0.38 -6.21 -4.33
CA ASP A 37 1.38 -5.78 -5.30
C ASP A 37 2.74 -5.58 -4.63
N GLU A 38 3.73 -6.35 -5.06
CA GLU A 38 5.09 -6.28 -4.52
C GLU A 38 5.80 -4.96 -4.82
N ALA A 39 5.37 -4.20 -5.82
CA ALA A 39 5.90 -2.87 -6.10
C ALA A 39 5.41 -1.79 -5.11
N MET A 40 4.32 -2.08 -4.38
CA MET A 40 3.64 -1.15 -3.47
C MET A 40 3.92 -1.44 -1.99
N ILE A 41 4.99 -2.18 -1.68
CA ILE A 41 5.39 -2.49 -0.32
C ILE A 41 6.70 -1.80 0.07
N ILE A 42 6.88 -1.56 1.38
CA ILE A 42 8.14 -1.19 2.03
C ILE A 42 8.36 -2.12 3.22
N GLY A 43 9.58 -2.61 3.38
CA GLY A 43 9.96 -3.52 4.45
C GLY A 43 10.16 -4.95 3.99
N ASN A 44 10.32 -5.86 4.96
CA ASN A 44 10.56 -7.27 4.70
C ASN A 44 9.25 -8.02 4.43
N PRO A 45 9.06 -8.69 3.28
CA PRO A 45 7.87 -9.52 3.01
C PRO A 45 7.58 -10.59 4.07
N GLU A 46 8.63 -11.04 4.79
CA GLU A 46 8.53 -12.03 5.87
C GLU A 46 8.36 -11.39 7.26
N ALA A 47 8.12 -10.07 7.34
CA ALA A 47 7.95 -9.38 8.60
C ALA A 47 6.79 -9.96 9.42
N LYS A 48 6.91 -9.87 10.75
CA LYS A 48 5.86 -10.35 11.68
C LYS A 48 4.60 -9.53 11.61
N ASN A 49 4.77 -8.23 11.43
CA ASN A 49 3.70 -7.25 11.44
C ASN A 49 3.40 -6.84 9.99
N TYR A 50 2.11 -6.74 9.67
CA TYR A 50 1.67 -6.38 8.33
C TYR A 50 0.67 -5.24 8.40
N PHE A 51 1.08 -4.08 7.89
CA PHE A 51 0.31 -2.85 7.90
C PHE A 51 -0.11 -2.49 6.47
N VAL A 52 -1.40 -2.26 6.29
CA VAL A 52 -1.99 -1.91 5.00
C VAL A 52 -2.74 -0.60 5.12
N VAL A 53 -2.54 0.31 4.16
CA VAL A 53 -3.38 1.48 3.93
C VAL A 53 -4.10 1.36 2.59
N TYR A 54 -5.40 1.61 2.59
CA TYR A 54 -6.21 1.76 1.38
C TYR A 54 -6.35 3.25 1.08
N SER A 55 -5.96 3.64 -0.12
CA SER A 55 -5.74 5.04 -0.49
C SER A 55 -6.29 5.40 -1.86
N ASP A 56 -6.54 6.71 -2.00
CA ASP A 56 -6.89 7.37 -3.25
C ASP A 56 -6.25 8.76 -3.26
N LEU A 57 -5.49 9.09 -4.31
CA LEU A 57 -4.68 10.31 -4.36
C LEU A 57 -5.48 11.60 -4.48
N VAL A 58 -6.80 11.53 -4.51
CA VAL A 58 -7.67 12.70 -4.45
C VAL A 58 -8.43 12.82 -3.12
N CYS A 59 -8.24 11.85 -2.23
CA CYS A 59 -8.79 11.87 -0.89
C CYS A 59 -7.94 12.76 0.02
N PRO A 60 -8.46 13.90 0.56
CA PRO A 60 -7.65 14.82 1.36
C PRO A 60 -7.08 14.18 2.62
N TYR A 61 -7.81 13.28 3.25
CA TYR A 61 -7.37 12.58 4.46
C TYR A 61 -6.32 11.49 4.16
N CYS A 62 -6.38 10.84 2.97
CA CYS A 62 -5.33 9.95 2.50
C CYS A 62 -4.04 10.72 2.28
N ILE A 63 -4.14 11.84 1.55
CA ILE A 63 -3.00 12.71 1.27
C ILE A 63 -2.37 13.25 2.57
N ALA A 64 -3.18 13.64 3.57
CA ALA A 64 -2.65 14.12 4.85
C ALA A 64 -1.86 13.01 5.59
N PHE A 65 -2.41 11.80 5.66
CA PHE A 65 -1.72 10.65 6.27
C PHE A 65 -0.39 10.35 5.60
N GLU A 66 -0.42 10.24 4.28
CA GLU A 66 0.74 9.85 3.50
C GLU A 66 1.78 10.97 3.41
N ASN A 67 1.36 12.24 3.38
CA ASN A 67 2.29 13.36 3.43
C ASN A 67 3.05 13.40 4.77
N ALA A 68 2.38 13.09 5.89
CA ALA A 68 3.07 12.97 7.18
C ALA A 68 4.15 11.88 7.17
N ILE A 69 3.94 10.78 6.43
CA ILE A 69 4.96 9.74 6.21
C ILE A 69 6.08 10.25 5.30
N VAL A 70 5.74 10.88 4.17
CA VAL A 70 6.74 11.33 3.17
C VAL A 70 7.64 12.43 3.76
N GLU A 71 7.11 13.34 4.57
CA GLU A 71 7.91 14.36 5.26
C GLU A 71 8.89 13.76 6.29
N HIS A 72 8.66 12.52 6.73
CA HIS A 72 9.47 11.78 7.71
C HIS A 72 9.95 10.43 7.17
N GLU A 73 10.25 10.35 5.86
CA GLU A 73 10.51 9.10 5.14
C GLU A 73 11.59 8.24 5.80
N GLU A 74 12.70 8.84 6.23
CA GLU A 74 13.80 8.10 6.86
C GLU A 74 13.40 7.56 8.25
N GLU A 75 12.69 8.36 9.05
CA GLU A 75 12.17 7.93 10.35
C GLU A 75 11.13 6.82 10.17
N PHE A 76 10.29 6.92 9.13
CA PHE A 76 9.31 5.90 8.80
C PHE A 76 9.98 4.57 8.43
N LYS A 77 10.98 4.58 7.54
CA LYS A 77 11.72 3.38 7.17
C LYS A 77 12.39 2.73 8.37
N GLN A 78 13.03 3.54 9.23
CA GLN A 78 13.64 3.05 10.46
C GLN A 78 12.61 2.43 11.41
N TYR A 79 11.44 3.08 11.55
CA TYR A 79 10.34 2.55 12.36
C TYR A 79 9.88 1.17 11.87
N LEU A 80 9.73 0.98 10.54
CA LEU A 80 9.35 -0.31 9.96
C LEU A 80 10.39 -1.39 10.25
N GLU A 81 11.67 -1.07 10.11
CA GLU A 81 12.78 -1.99 10.39
C GLU A 81 12.84 -2.38 11.87
N ASP A 82 12.84 -1.40 12.78
CA ASP A 82 12.93 -1.60 14.23
C ASP A 82 11.78 -2.47 14.78
N ASN A 83 10.61 -2.41 14.15
CA ASN A 83 9.41 -3.10 14.59
C ASN A 83 9.03 -4.33 13.75
N ASP A 84 9.90 -4.75 12.83
CA ASP A 84 9.66 -5.90 11.92
C ASP A 84 8.27 -5.79 11.23
N VAL A 85 8.05 -4.66 10.53
CA VAL A 85 6.80 -4.31 9.85
C VAL A 85 6.98 -4.35 8.33
N LEU A 86 6.07 -5.04 7.65
CA LEU A 86 5.80 -4.86 6.23
C LEU A 86 4.67 -3.83 6.08
N PHE A 87 4.90 -2.78 5.30
CA PHE A 87 3.91 -1.78 4.97
C PHE A 87 3.50 -1.90 3.50
N GLU A 88 2.20 -1.92 3.21
CA GLU A 88 1.64 -1.93 1.86
C GLU A 88 0.67 -0.77 1.67
N VAL A 89 0.81 -0.06 0.55
CA VAL A 89 -0.18 0.91 0.07
C VAL A 89 -1.03 0.27 -1.02
N ARG A 90 -2.36 0.32 -0.88
CA ARG A 90 -3.33 -0.17 -1.87
C ARG A 90 -4.04 0.99 -2.51
N VAL A 91 -3.50 1.43 -3.64
CA VAL A 91 -4.07 2.54 -4.41
C VAL A 91 -5.18 2.04 -5.32
N SER A 92 -6.27 2.80 -5.41
CA SER A 92 -7.34 2.56 -6.37
C SER A 92 -8.13 3.83 -6.65
N ASP A 93 -9.02 3.79 -7.64
CA ASP A 93 -9.98 4.85 -7.96
C ASP A 93 -11.28 4.73 -7.15
N PHE A 94 -11.14 4.40 -5.87
CA PHE A 94 -12.27 4.11 -4.99
C PHE A 94 -13.29 5.26 -4.94
N LEU A 95 -12.83 6.51 -4.88
CA LEU A 95 -13.74 7.67 -4.82
C LEU A 95 -14.48 7.88 -6.15
N TYR A 96 -13.90 7.53 -7.28
CA TYR A 96 -14.57 7.57 -8.56
C TYR A 96 -15.65 6.48 -8.67
N GLU A 97 -15.33 5.26 -8.28
CA GLU A 97 -16.24 4.12 -8.43
C GLU A 97 -17.32 4.05 -7.34
N TYR A 98 -17.01 4.43 -6.10
CA TYR A 98 -17.86 4.21 -4.92
C TYR A 98 -18.10 5.48 -4.08
N GLY A 99 -17.47 6.60 -4.38
CA GLY A 99 -17.66 7.86 -3.67
C GLY A 99 -18.94 8.58 -4.09
N GLU A 100 -19.46 9.43 -3.22
CA GLU A 100 -20.67 10.20 -3.49
C GLU A 100 -20.52 11.20 -4.66
N THR A 101 -19.34 11.74 -4.89
CA THR A 101 -19.06 12.79 -5.89
C THR A 101 -18.44 12.26 -7.19
N ASN A 102 -18.04 11.00 -7.23
CA ASN A 102 -17.41 10.32 -8.38
C ASN A 102 -16.36 11.19 -9.11
N PRO A 103 -15.33 11.70 -8.43
CA PRO A 103 -14.38 12.63 -9.04
C PRO A 103 -13.51 11.92 -10.08
N ILE A 104 -13.62 12.28 -11.35
CA ILE A 104 -12.91 11.63 -12.47
C ILE A 104 -11.38 11.65 -12.30
N ASN A 105 -10.83 12.64 -11.60
CA ASN A 105 -9.40 12.71 -11.32
C ASN A 105 -8.90 11.63 -10.35
N SER A 106 -9.75 10.98 -9.56
CA SER A 106 -9.43 9.77 -8.80
C SER A 106 -8.98 8.65 -9.75
N LYS A 107 -9.76 8.41 -10.80
CA LYS A 107 -9.39 7.48 -11.87
C LYS A 107 -8.06 7.87 -12.53
N TYR A 108 -7.87 9.14 -12.89
CA TYR A 108 -6.66 9.57 -13.56
C TYR A 108 -5.42 9.43 -12.68
N SER A 109 -5.53 9.73 -11.40
CA SER A 109 -4.44 9.58 -10.44
C SER A 109 -4.04 8.11 -10.25
N ALA A 110 -5.02 7.23 -10.09
CA ALA A 110 -4.76 5.80 -9.92
C ALA A 110 -4.13 5.20 -11.17
N VAL A 111 -4.66 5.49 -12.38
CA VAL A 111 -4.08 5.07 -13.65
C VAL A 111 -2.62 5.51 -13.77
N ALA A 112 -2.32 6.79 -13.50
CA ALA A 112 -0.96 7.30 -13.57
C ALA A 112 -0.02 6.61 -12.57
N THR A 113 -0.50 6.33 -11.35
CA THR A 113 0.27 5.59 -10.35
C THR A 113 0.62 4.18 -10.81
N TYR A 114 -0.33 3.47 -11.43
CA TYR A 114 -0.08 2.14 -11.97
C TYR A 114 0.81 2.15 -13.21
N CYS A 115 0.72 3.19 -14.04
CA CYS A 115 1.66 3.37 -15.15
C CYS A 115 3.10 3.57 -14.64
N ALA A 116 3.29 4.36 -13.59
CA ALA A 116 4.61 4.52 -12.95
C ALA A 116 5.11 3.23 -12.29
N ARG A 117 4.21 2.44 -11.66
CA ARG A 117 4.51 1.11 -11.15
C ARG A 117 5.04 0.18 -12.24
N ASN A 118 4.40 0.17 -13.40
CA ASN A 118 4.76 -0.69 -14.53
C ASN A 118 6.17 -0.37 -15.08
N GLU A 119 6.66 0.85 -14.86
CA GLU A 119 8.04 1.26 -15.18
C GLU A 119 9.01 1.13 -14.00
N GLY A 120 8.60 0.47 -12.88
CA GLY A 120 9.44 0.30 -11.70
C GLY A 120 9.70 1.58 -10.91
N LYS A 121 8.83 2.60 -11.07
CA LYS A 121 8.96 3.93 -10.48
C LYS A 121 7.82 4.27 -9.53
N PHE A 122 7.18 3.26 -8.92
CA PHE A 122 6.03 3.46 -8.04
C PHE A 122 6.32 4.46 -6.92
N TRP A 123 7.32 4.20 -6.09
CA TRP A 123 7.60 5.04 -4.90
C TRP A 123 8.12 6.42 -5.26
N ASP A 124 8.98 6.55 -6.28
CA ASP A 124 9.44 7.86 -6.76
C ASP A 124 8.26 8.73 -7.20
N TYR A 125 7.33 8.14 -7.96
CA TYR A 125 6.14 8.81 -8.43
C TYR A 125 5.16 9.11 -7.31
N TYR A 126 4.87 8.11 -6.48
CA TYR A 126 3.86 8.18 -5.42
C TYR A 126 4.20 9.24 -4.39
N ASN A 127 5.42 9.24 -3.85
CA ASN A 127 5.88 10.22 -2.87
C ASN A 127 5.84 11.64 -3.44
N LEU A 128 6.25 11.83 -4.70
CA LEU A 128 6.16 13.14 -5.33
C LEU A 128 4.71 13.55 -5.59
N ALA A 129 3.83 12.62 -5.96
CA ALA A 129 2.41 12.90 -6.16
C ALA A 129 1.74 13.35 -4.87
N ILE A 130 1.95 12.62 -3.76
CA ILE A 130 1.46 12.98 -2.43
C ILE A 130 1.89 14.40 -2.04
N THR A 131 3.21 14.68 -2.08
CA THR A 131 3.76 16.00 -1.72
C THR A 131 3.24 17.11 -2.63
N THR A 132 3.13 16.84 -3.94
CA THR A 132 2.65 17.83 -4.91
C THR A 132 1.18 18.16 -4.67
N VAL A 133 0.32 17.14 -4.50
CA VAL A 133 -1.11 17.33 -4.23
C VAL A 133 -1.33 18.02 -2.89
N TRP A 134 -0.57 17.65 -1.85
CA TRP A 134 -0.63 18.31 -0.55
C TRP A 134 -0.34 19.80 -0.67
N ASN A 135 0.78 20.17 -1.28
CA ASN A 135 1.22 21.56 -1.40
C ASN A 135 0.31 22.40 -2.31
N ASP A 136 -0.14 21.83 -3.43
CA ASP A 136 -0.94 22.55 -4.42
C ASP A 136 -2.39 22.78 -3.96
N TYR A 137 -2.94 21.87 -3.12
CA TYR A 137 -4.37 21.88 -2.81
C TYR A 137 -4.70 21.87 -1.33
N PHE A 138 -4.15 20.95 -0.53
CA PHE A 138 -4.69 20.69 0.80
C PHE A 138 -4.03 21.45 1.93
N LYS A 139 -2.75 21.74 1.84
CA LYS A 139 -1.98 22.42 2.88
C LYS A 139 -2.58 23.76 3.32
N ALA A 140 -3.03 24.59 2.37
CA ALA A 140 -3.60 25.90 2.66
C ALA A 140 -5.13 25.90 2.74
N SER A 141 -5.80 25.00 2.07
CA SER A 141 -7.25 25.06 1.82
C SER A 141 -8.02 23.88 2.39
N GLY A 142 -7.35 22.84 2.87
CA GLY A 142 -8.01 21.66 3.41
C GLY A 142 -9.07 21.10 2.45
N LYS A 143 -10.21 20.66 2.99
CA LYS A 143 -11.31 20.10 2.18
C LYS A 143 -11.89 21.05 1.12
N SER A 144 -11.75 22.36 1.30
CA SER A 144 -12.32 23.32 0.34
C SER A 144 -11.66 23.24 -1.03
N ALA A 145 -10.47 22.66 -1.11
CA ALA A 145 -9.76 22.41 -2.36
C ALA A 145 -10.37 21.29 -3.23
N LEU A 146 -11.26 20.44 -2.71
CA LEU A 146 -11.84 19.33 -3.47
C LEU A 146 -12.50 19.77 -4.79
N SER A 147 -13.18 20.93 -4.79
CA SER A 147 -13.80 21.46 -6.00
C SER A 147 -12.79 21.89 -7.05
N ALA A 148 -11.63 22.41 -6.65
CA ALA A 148 -10.53 22.73 -7.56
C ALA A 148 -9.86 21.44 -8.06
N MET A 149 -9.61 20.50 -7.17
CA MET A 149 -8.99 19.22 -7.48
C MET A 149 -9.84 18.37 -8.43
N SER A 150 -11.17 18.46 -8.36
CA SER A 150 -12.06 17.73 -9.27
C SER A 150 -11.88 18.11 -10.76
N LYS A 151 -11.23 19.24 -11.04
CA LYS A 151 -10.97 19.74 -12.40
C LYS A 151 -9.59 19.36 -12.94
N ILE A 152 -8.78 18.63 -12.16
CA ILE A 152 -7.47 18.15 -12.58
C ILE A 152 -7.65 17.11 -13.67
N ASP A 153 -6.89 17.27 -14.75
CA ASP A 153 -6.85 16.34 -15.88
C ASP A 153 -5.60 15.42 -15.84
N LYS A 154 -5.49 14.53 -16.80
CA LYS A 154 -4.35 13.63 -16.96
C LYS A 154 -3.00 14.35 -17.07
N LYS A 155 -2.98 15.58 -17.61
CA LYS A 155 -1.74 16.35 -17.80
C LYS A 155 -1.05 16.70 -16.51
N TYR A 156 -1.83 16.94 -15.44
CA TYR A 156 -1.28 17.18 -14.11
C TYR A 156 -0.47 15.98 -13.63
N TRP A 157 -1.05 14.80 -13.70
CA TRP A 157 -0.42 13.55 -13.28
C TRP A 157 0.76 13.16 -14.17
N ILE A 158 0.65 13.39 -15.48
CA ILE A 158 1.76 13.25 -16.43
C ILE A 158 2.91 14.20 -16.07
N GLY A 159 2.58 15.43 -15.66
CA GLY A 159 3.57 16.41 -15.23
C GLY A 159 4.39 15.97 -14.02
N ILE A 160 3.77 15.27 -13.08
CA ILE A 160 4.45 14.67 -11.92
C ILE A 160 5.39 13.54 -12.38
N GLY A 161 4.92 12.64 -13.26
CA GLY A 161 5.74 11.55 -13.78
C GLY A 161 7.00 12.03 -14.51
N LYS A 162 6.89 13.10 -15.28
CA LYS A 162 8.03 13.71 -15.95
C LYS A 162 9.10 14.24 -14.98
N LYS A 163 8.70 14.71 -13.81
CA LYS A 163 9.63 15.19 -12.76
C LYS A 163 10.46 14.06 -12.15
N VAL A 164 9.95 12.83 -12.14
CA VAL A 164 10.69 11.62 -11.70
C VAL A 164 11.35 10.86 -12.84
N GLY A 165 11.42 11.47 -14.04
CA GLY A 165 12.13 10.92 -15.19
C GLY A 165 11.35 9.88 -16.00
N LEU A 166 10.02 9.80 -15.84
CA LEU A 166 9.16 8.96 -16.67
C LEU A 166 9.00 9.55 -18.07
N GLY A 167 9.09 8.70 -19.08
CA GLY A 167 9.18 9.08 -20.50
C GLY A 167 7.88 8.95 -21.27
N ASN A 168 8.02 8.71 -22.58
CA ASN A 168 6.88 8.63 -23.50
C ASN A 168 6.01 7.40 -23.26
N ASP A 169 6.56 6.29 -22.81
CA ASP A 169 5.82 5.06 -22.51
C ASP A 169 4.84 5.30 -21.36
N PHE A 170 5.29 5.97 -20.31
CA PHE A 170 4.42 6.42 -19.22
C PHE A 170 3.31 7.37 -19.71
N VAL A 171 3.66 8.36 -20.55
CA VAL A 171 2.67 9.29 -21.11
C VAL A 171 1.61 8.54 -21.91
N SER A 172 2.03 7.63 -22.79
CA SER A 172 1.13 6.79 -23.59
C SER A 172 0.22 5.93 -22.71
N CYS A 173 0.80 5.28 -21.69
CA CYS A 173 0.07 4.46 -20.74
C CYS A 173 -1.04 5.26 -20.04
N VAL A 174 -0.74 6.48 -19.56
CA VAL A 174 -1.73 7.34 -18.88
C VAL A 174 -2.80 7.84 -19.86
N GLU A 175 -2.41 8.28 -21.06
CA GLU A 175 -3.35 8.80 -22.06
C GLU A 175 -4.34 7.73 -22.51
N ASN A 176 -3.89 6.47 -22.64
CA ASN A 176 -4.70 5.34 -23.09
C ASN A 176 -5.40 4.58 -21.96
N ASP A 177 -5.28 5.01 -20.70
CA ASP A 177 -5.87 4.33 -19.54
C ASP A 177 -5.46 2.83 -19.46
N GLU A 178 -4.22 2.47 -19.83
CA GLU A 178 -3.82 1.06 -20.00
C GLU A 178 -4.09 0.16 -18.78
N PRO A 179 -3.80 0.56 -17.51
CA PRO A 179 -4.06 -0.27 -16.34
C PRO A 179 -5.47 -0.13 -15.77
N LEU A 180 -6.42 0.51 -16.45
CA LEU A 180 -7.72 0.87 -15.89
C LEU A 180 -8.50 -0.33 -15.35
N GLU A 181 -8.50 -1.45 -16.06
CA GLU A 181 -9.21 -2.65 -15.61
C GLU A 181 -8.66 -3.16 -14.27
N GLU A 182 -7.33 -3.17 -14.11
CA GLU A 182 -6.69 -3.56 -12.86
C GLU A 182 -7.02 -2.61 -11.72
N VAL A 183 -6.97 -1.29 -11.97
CA VAL A 183 -7.34 -0.24 -11.02
C VAL A 183 -8.77 -0.46 -10.51
N GLN A 184 -9.72 -0.66 -11.41
CA GLN A 184 -11.13 -0.90 -11.07
C GLN A 184 -11.34 -2.23 -10.33
N GLN A 185 -10.61 -3.28 -10.70
CA GLN A 185 -10.65 -4.55 -9.95
C GLN A 185 -10.16 -4.36 -8.52
N ASN A 186 -9.13 -3.55 -8.30
CA ASN A 186 -8.62 -3.24 -6.96
C ASN A 186 -9.57 -2.32 -6.18
N ALA A 187 -10.24 -1.35 -6.81
CA ALA A 187 -11.33 -0.59 -6.18
C ALA A 187 -12.47 -1.52 -5.72
N LYS A 188 -12.85 -2.47 -6.56
CA LYS A 188 -13.89 -3.47 -6.22
C LYS A 188 -13.47 -4.40 -5.08
N LYS A 189 -12.21 -4.78 -5.00
CA LYS A 189 -11.68 -5.54 -3.84
C LYS A 189 -11.71 -4.67 -2.58
N THR A 190 -11.25 -3.42 -2.67
CA THR A 190 -11.26 -2.44 -1.58
C THR A 190 -12.66 -2.25 -1.02
N ALA A 191 -13.67 -2.03 -1.87
CA ALA A 191 -15.06 -1.80 -1.46
C ALA A 191 -15.72 -2.99 -0.72
N LYS A 192 -15.16 -4.20 -0.84
CA LYS A 192 -15.59 -5.36 -0.05
C LYS A 192 -15.00 -5.38 1.37
N LEU A 193 -13.94 -4.62 1.60
CA LEU A 193 -13.17 -4.65 2.83
C LEU A 193 -13.37 -3.40 3.68
N VAL A 194 -13.64 -2.25 3.04
CA VAL A 194 -13.74 -0.95 3.69
C VAL A 194 -14.90 -0.15 3.10
N THR A 195 -15.43 0.80 3.89
CA THR A 195 -16.56 1.65 3.50
C THR A 195 -16.17 3.10 3.21
N GLY A 196 -14.91 3.46 3.38
CA GLY A 196 -14.40 4.82 3.15
C GLY A 196 -12.88 4.85 3.22
N LEU A 197 -12.27 5.99 2.88
CA LEU A 197 -10.82 6.19 2.82
C LEU A 197 -10.38 7.44 3.63
N PRO A 198 -9.14 7.45 4.14
CA PRO A 198 -8.23 6.32 4.21
C PRO A 198 -8.79 5.22 5.12
N ALA A 199 -8.48 3.98 4.81
CA ALA A 199 -8.76 2.86 5.70
C ALA A 199 -7.45 2.11 5.98
N PHE A 200 -7.36 1.57 7.19
CA PHE A 200 -6.14 0.95 7.68
C PHE A 200 -6.41 -0.46 8.17
N LYS A 201 -5.43 -1.33 7.97
CA LYS A 201 -5.37 -2.63 8.61
C LYS A 201 -3.96 -2.83 9.15
N LEU A 202 -3.79 -2.62 10.44
CA LEU A 202 -2.51 -2.63 11.14
C LEU A 202 -2.50 -3.87 12.05
N ASN A 203 -2.07 -5.01 11.51
CA ASN A 203 -2.35 -6.33 12.05
C ASN A 203 -3.88 -6.55 12.23
N SER A 204 -4.39 -6.66 13.46
CA SER A 204 -5.83 -6.74 13.76
C SER A 204 -6.48 -5.38 14.06
N TYR A 205 -5.70 -4.30 14.23
CA TYR A 205 -6.18 -2.96 14.51
C TYR A 205 -6.59 -2.21 13.24
N SER A 206 -7.75 -1.57 13.28
CA SER A 206 -8.28 -0.74 12.19
C SER A 206 -8.78 0.59 12.77
N PRO A 207 -7.95 1.64 12.77
CA PRO A 207 -8.35 2.96 13.26
C PRO A 207 -9.45 3.58 12.38
N PRO A 208 -10.27 4.50 12.91
CA PRO A 208 -11.46 5.01 12.24
C PRO A 208 -11.19 6.00 11.10
N GLY A 209 -9.96 6.42 10.87
CA GLY A 209 -9.58 7.40 9.85
C GLY A 209 -8.41 8.26 10.33
N PHE A 210 -8.07 9.31 9.58
CA PHE A 210 -6.97 10.22 9.90
C PHE A 210 -7.44 11.67 9.83
N SER A 211 -6.77 12.59 10.56
CA SER A 211 -7.07 14.02 10.53
C SER A 211 -6.31 14.72 9.41
N LEU A 212 -6.90 15.81 8.87
CA LEU A 212 -6.16 16.69 7.94
C LEU A 212 -4.99 17.41 8.63
N GLU A 213 -5.06 17.56 9.96
CA GLU A 213 -4.04 18.19 10.78
C GLU A 213 -3.15 17.16 11.47
N GLY A 214 -3.29 15.87 11.09
CA GLY A 214 -2.54 14.76 11.67
C GLY A 214 -1.06 14.87 11.33
N THR A 215 -0.23 14.50 12.30
CA THR A 215 1.22 14.59 12.28
C THR A 215 1.86 13.23 12.15
N TRP A 216 3.19 13.19 11.98
CA TRP A 216 3.95 11.94 12.05
C TRP A 216 3.78 11.23 13.40
N GLU A 217 3.66 11.97 14.50
CA GLU A 217 3.41 11.36 15.82
C GLU A 217 2.04 10.64 15.87
N ASP A 218 1.03 11.18 15.19
CA ASP A 218 -0.28 10.51 15.09
C ASP A 218 -0.21 9.24 14.25
N VAL A 219 0.59 9.23 13.17
CA VAL A 219 0.88 8.03 12.36
C VAL A 219 1.56 6.97 13.23
N LYS A 220 2.62 7.35 13.97
CA LYS A 220 3.30 6.43 14.89
C LYS A 220 2.35 5.86 15.94
N ALA A 221 1.47 6.68 16.50
CA ALA A 221 0.49 6.22 17.47
C ALA A 221 -0.43 5.14 16.86
N TYR A 222 -0.87 5.28 15.62
CA TYR A 222 -1.65 4.25 14.93
C TYR A 222 -0.86 2.95 14.79
N PHE A 223 0.39 3.04 14.35
CA PHE A 223 1.28 1.90 14.19
C PHE A 223 1.58 1.20 15.52
N ASP A 224 1.83 1.96 16.58
CA ASP A 224 2.06 1.43 17.93
C ASP A 224 0.84 0.66 18.48
N TYR A 225 -0.38 1.12 18.16
CA TYR A 225 -1.60 0.36 18.49
C TYR A 225 -1.68 -0.92 17.66
N GLY A 226 -1.34 -0.85 16.37
CA GLY A 226 -1.28 -2.01 15.50
C GLY A 226 -0.29 -3.09 15.96
N LEU A 227 0.85 -2.68 16.52
CA LEU A 227 1.85 -3.61 17.07
C LEU A 227 1.37 -4.36 18.32
N LYS A 228 0.42 -3.79 19.06
CA LYS A 228 -0.13 -4.36 20.30
C LYS A 228 -1.38 -5.20 20.08
N SER A 229 -1.88 -5.27 18.84
CA SER A 229 -3.17 -5.88 18.51
C SER A 229 -3.11 -7.35 18.08
#